data_5626c880f3a3f960f4aa2cd47565bf0b
#
_entry.id   5626c880f3a3f960f4aa2cd47565bf0b
#
_cell.length_a   1.000
_cell.length_b   1.000
_cell.length_c   1.000
_cell.angle_alpha   90.00
_cell.angle_beta   90.00
_cell.angle_gamma   90.00
#
_symmetry.space_group_name_H-M   'P 1'
#
loop_
_entity.id
_entity.type
_entity.pdbx_description
1 polymer ?
#
loop_
_entity_poly.entity_id
_entity_poly.type
_entity_poly.pdbx_seq_one_letter_code
_entity_poly.pdbx_strand_id
1 'polypeptide(L)'
;MSANLTTEPTAETSPRRKGRIRRVLRWVFFLIIVLVGAFAIYAWATGARQDPIETGNPHMKAVVYTNYGSPDVLEIRDVKKPVPNDDQVLVKVRAASLNPLDWHYMEGTPYIMRAMGTGLRKPKSPRLGVDLAGQVEAVGKNVPEFKPGDEVFGTGGGAAFAEYVCARKTKLVLKPANITFEQAAAVPIAALTALQGLRDKGHVQPGQKVLINGASGGVGTFAVQIAKSFGADVTGVCSTKNLDLVRSLGADQVIDYTKEDFTKGAQRYDVILDNVGTQPLSGFRHALQPKGICVMIGGGGPNDGGLIGPMARPIKTMLMSPFISQKMGMMLAEIRQDDLTKMSELMQAGKVTPVIDRTYPLSQIREAMKYLEAGHARGKVILTMGQDDKT
;
A
#
# COMPACT_ATOMS: atom_id res chain seq x y z
N MET A 1 -46.43 -5.03 69.56
CA MET A 1 -45.19 -4.92 68.76
C MET A 1 -45.44 -5.59 67.41
N SER A 2 -45.79 -4.78 66.40
CA SER A 2 -46.15 -5.26 65.07
C SER A 2 -44.97 -4.84 64.13
N ALA A 3 -44.29 -5.80 63.50
CA ALA A 3 -43.29 -5.59 62.52
C ALA A 3 -43.91 -5.39 61.14
N ASN A 4 -43.72 -4.21 60.56
CA ASN A 4 -44.06 -3.91 59.16
C ASN A 4 -42.94 -4.46 58.25
N LEU A 5 -43.33 -5.42 57.40
CA LEU A 5 -42.53 -5.88 56.26
C LEU A 5 -42.90 -5.01 55.07
N THR A 6 -42.00 -4.15 54.65
CA THR A 6 -42.07 -3.40 53.36
C THR A 6 -41.57 -4.31 52.23
N THR A 7 -42.50 -4.70 51.36
CA THR A 7 -42.18 -5.39 50.09
C THR A 7 -41.76 -4.35 49.04
N GLU A 8 -40.53 -4.47 48.51
CA GLU A 8 -40.06 -3.72 47.33
C GLU A 8 -40.82 -4.16 46.07
N PRO A 9 -41.17 -3.23 45.18
CA PRO A 9 -41.84 -3.60 43.92
C PRO A 9 -40.81 -4.12 42.90
N THR A 10 -40.98 -5.37 42.51
CA THR A 10 -40.29 -5.95 41.36
C THR A 10 -40.72 -5.23 40.08
N ALA A 11 -39.75 -4.63 39.37
CA ALA A 11 -40.02 -3.96 38.11
C ALA A 11 -40.42 -4.98 37.02
N GLU A 12 -41.72 -5.16 36.78
CA GLU A 12 -42.25 -5.88 35.62
C GLU A 12 -41.94 -5.13 34.33
N THR A 13 -41.06 -5.68 33.51
CA THR A 13 -40.80 -5.20 32.15
C THR A 13 -42.00 -5.52 31.26
N SER A 14 -42.74 -4.50 30.84
CA SER A 14 -43.98 -4.62 30.10
C SER A 14 -43.81 -5.40 28.77
N PRO A 15 -44.71 -6.34 28.45
CA PRO A 15 -44.65 -7.21 27.25
C PRO A 15 -44.77 -6.45 25.91
N ARG A 16 -45.28 -5.22 25.92
CA ARG A 16 -45.43 -4.36 24.73
C ARG A 16 -44.06 -3.87 24.16
N ARG A 17 -43.03 -3.70 24.99
CA ARG A 17 -41.72 -3.26 24.56
C ARG A 17 -40.94 -4.34 23.78
N LYS A 18 -41.07 -5.62 24.18
CA LYS A 18 -40.46 -6.78 23.52
C LYS A 18 -40.98 -7.03 22.10
N GLY A 19 -42.28 -6.79 21.87
CA GLY A 19 -42.89 -6.94 20.55
C GLY A 19 -42.47 -5.87 19.53
N ARG A 20 -42.26 -4.61 19.97
CA ARG A 20 -41.75 -3.53 19.12
C ARG A 20 -40.28 -3.79 18.70
N ILE A 21 -39.45 -4.20 19.63
CA ILE A 21 -38.03 -4.51 19.35
C ILE A 21 -37.91 -5.66 18.34
N ARG A 22 -38.67 -6.75 18.52
CA ARG A 22 -38.71 -7.87 17.57
C ARG A 22 -39.18 -7.46 16.17
N ARG A 23 -40.15 -6.53 16.08
CA ARG A 23 -40.64 -6.01 14.79
C ARG A 23 -39.58 -5.15 14.11
N VAL A 24 -38.91 -4.26 14.84
CA VAL A 24 -37.79 -3.44 14.33
C VAL A 24 -36.62 -4.33 13.86
N LEU A 25 -36.25 -5.34 14.66
CA LEU A 25 -35.20 -6.29 14.27
C LEU A 25 -35.56 -7.07 12.99
N ARG A 26 -36.82 -7.47 12.80
CA ARG A 26 -37.27 -8.12 11.56
C ARG A 26 -37.20 -7.18 10.36
N TRP A 27 -37.60 -5.91 10.51
CA TRP A 27 -37.50 -4.92 9.44
C TRP A 27 -36.02 -4.58 9.09
N VAL A 28 -35.17 -4.46 10.09
CA VAL A 28 -33.73 -4.27 9.90
C VAL A 28 -33.10 -5.48 9.16
N PHE A 29 -33.45 -6.70 9.58
CA PHE A 29 -33.02 -7.92 8.93
C PHE A 29 -33.50 -8.02 7.47
N PHE A 30 -34.79 -7.70 7.23
CA PHE A 30 -35.33 -7.65 5.87
C PHE A 30 -34.63 -6.59 5.00
N LEU A 31 -34.40 -5.40 5.54
CA LEU A 31 -33.64 -4.34 4.84
C LEU A 31 -32.23 -4.78 4.50
N ILE A 32 -31.54 -5.47 5.39
CA ILE A 32 -30.21 -6.04 5.14
C ILE A 32 -30.27 -7.05 3.99
N ILE A 33 -31.27 -7.96 3.98
CA ILE A 33 -31.44 -8.93 2.89
C ILE A 33 -31.68 -8.23 1.55
N VAL A 34 -32.52 -7.21 1.52
CA VAL A 34 -32.81 -6.42 0.31
C VAL A 34 -31.56 -5.69 -0.18
N LEU A 35 -30.79 -5.07 0.72
CA LEU A 35 -29.54 -4.40 0.39
C LEU A 35 -28.48 -5.38 -0.12
N VAL A 36 -28.37 -6.55 0.52
CA VAL A 36 -27.45 -7.62 0.06
C VAL A 36 -27.89 -8.16 -1.30
N GLY A 37 -29.20 -8.35 -1.52
CA GLY A 37 -29.75 -8.77 -2.82
C GLY A 37 -29.52 -7.73 -3.91
N ALA A 38 -29.78 -6.45 -3.65
CA ALA A 38 -29.51 -5.35 -4.57
C ALA A 38 -28.01 -5.21 -4.88
N PHE A 39 -27.16 -5.34 -3.86
CA PHE A 39 -25.72 -5.36 -4.03
C PHE A 39 -25.27 -6.56 -4.86
N ALA A 40 -25.83 -7.74 -4.63
CA ALA A 40 -25.49 -8.94 -5.40
C ALA A 40 -25.91 -8.80 -6.89
N ILE A 41 -27.07 -8.20 -7.17
CA ILE A 41 -27.54 -7.91 -8.55
C ILE A 41 -26.63 -6.84 -9.19
N TYR A 42 -26.36 -5.76 -8.51
CA TYR A 42 -25.44 -4.72 -8.97
C TYR A 42 -24.06 -5.29 -9.27
N ALA A 43 -23.56 -6.07 -8.38
CA ALA A 43 -22.28 -6.75 -8.47
C ALA A 43 -22.24 -7.78 -9.60
N TRP A 44 -23.33 -8.48 -9.85
CA TRP A 44 -23.48 -9.39 -10.99
C TRP A 44 -23.50 -8.62 -12.31
N ALA A 45 -24.24 -7.52 -12.38
CA ALA A 45 -24.37 -6.70 -13.59
C ALA A 45 -23.08 -5.96 -13.97
N THR A 46 -22.31 -5.49 -12.95
CA THR A 46 -21.08 -4.72 -13.18
C THR A 46 -19.82 -5.59 -13.16
N GLY A 47 -19.83 -6.70 -12.44
CA GLY A 47 -18.66 -7.59 -12.25
C GLY A 47 -18.30 -8.46 -13.45
N ALA A 48 -19.11 -8.43 -14.53
CA ALA A 48 -18.84 -9.20 -15.73
C ALA A 48 -18.09 -8.41 -16.83
N ARG A 49 -17.94 -7.10 -16.67
CA ARG A 49 -17.28 -6.25 -17.68
C ARG A 49 -15.82 -6.04 -17.29
N GLN A 50 -14.94 -6.65 -18.07
CA GLN A 50 -13.51 -6.34 -18.10
C GLN A 50 -13.28 -5.31 -19.22
N ASP A 51 -12.41 -4.34 -18.96
CA ASP A 51 -11.99 -3.41 -19.98
C ASP A 51 -11.30 -4.20 -21.12
N PRO A 52 -11.58 -3.90 -22.39
CA PRO A 52 -11.01 -4.64 -23.50
C PRO A 52 -9.49 -4.46 -23.55
N ILE A 53 -8.79 -5.53 -23.93
CA ILE A 53 -7.39 -5.43 -24.34
C ILE A 53 -7.39 -4.93 -25.78
N GLU A 54 -7.14 -3.61 -25.95
CA GLU A 54 -7.06 -3.03 -27.27
C GLU A 54 -5.82 -3.55 -28.01
N THR A 55 -6.03 -4.04 -29.23
CA THR A 55 -4.97 -4.45 -30.15
C THR A 55 -4.93 -3.50 -31.34
N GLY A 56 -3.79 -3.36 -32.02
CA GLY A 56 -3.64 -2.53 -33.21
C GLY A 56 -2.30 -1.81 -33.31
N ASN A 57 -2.09 -1.11 -34.39
CA ASN A 57 -0.86 -0.35 -34.65
C ASN A 57 -1.06 1.15 -34.32
N PRO A 58 -0.01 1.83 -33.79
CA PRO A 58 1.23 1.23 -33.31
C PRO A 58 0.99 0.36 -32.08
N HIS A 59 1.74 -0.75 -31.95
CA HIS A 59 1.64 -1.68 -30.82
C HIS A 59 2.82 -1.53 -29.86
N MET A 60 2.65 -2.08 -28.65
CA MET A 60 3.67 -2.14 -27.59
C MET A 60 3.50 -3.43 -26.77
N LYS A 61 4.54 -3.88 -26.10
CA LYS A 61 4.45 -4.96 -25.15
C LYS A 61 3.92 -4.47 -23.81
N ALA A 62 2.99 -5.24 -23.23
CA ALA A 62 2.45 -4.97 -21.90
C ALA A 62 2.12 -6.27 -21.17
N VAL A 63 2.24 -6.25 -19.83
CA VAL A 63 1.71 -7.29 -18.97
C VAL A 63 0.19 -7.14 -18.89
N VAL A 64 -0.50 -8.25 -19.15
CA VAL A 64 -1.96 -8.35 -19.06
C VAL A 64 -2.37 -9.58 -18.27
N TYR A 65 -3.56 -9.53 -17.66
CA TYR A 65 -4.20 -10.66 -17.01
C TYR A 65 -5.71 -10.57 -17.15
N THR A 66 -6.36 -11.70 -17.37
CA THR A 66 -7.81 -11.76 -17.63
C THR A 66 -8.59 -12.44 -16.52
N ASN A 67 -7.89 -13.10 -15.62
CA ASN A 67 -8.47 -13.78 -14.46
C ASN A 67 -7.63 -13.44 -13.22
N TYR A 68 -8.26 -13.48 -12.06
CA TYR A 68 -7.53 -13.46 -10.79
C TYR A 68 -6.77 -14.78 -10.57
N GLY A 69 -5.61 -14.73 -9.95
CA GLY A 69 -4.83 -15.93 -9.63
C GLY A 69 -3.40 -15.64 -9.23
N SER A 70 -2.60 -16.71 -9.18
CA SER A 70 -1.15 -16.68 -8.95
C SER A 70 -0.42 -15.94 -10.08
N PRO A 71 0.89 -15.66 -9.97
CA PRO A 71 1.67 -15.03 -11.02
C PRO A 71 1.59 -15.70 -12.41
N ASP A 72 1.14 -16.94 -12.47
CA ASP A 72 0.98 -17.67 -13.72
C ASP A 72 -0.12 -17.13 -14.65
N VAL A 73 -1.06 -16.29 -14.10
CA VAL A 73 -2.08 -15.61 -14.91
C VAL A 73 -1.54 -14.41 -15.69
N LEU A 74 -0.32 -13.97 -15.41
CA LEU A 74 0.31 -12.84 -16.09
C LEU A 74 0.82 -13.26 -17.46
N GLU A 75 0.49 -12.49 -18.48
CA GLU A 75 0.91 -12.71 -19.86
C GLU A 75 1.50 -11.42 -20.42
N ILE A 76 2.52 -11.55 -21.27
CA ILE A 76 3.01 -10.43 -22.08
C ILE A 76 2.33 -10.51 -23.42
N ARG A 77 1.64 -9.43 -23.82
CA ARG A 77 0.94 -9.34 -25.09
C ARG A 77 1.30 -8.07 -25.82
N ASP A 78 1.19 -8.12 -27.14
CA ASP A 78 1.18 -6.94 -27.97
C ASP A 78 -0.19 -6.26 -27.84
N VAL A 79 -0.18 -5.02 -27.41
CA VAL A 79 -1.37 -4.21 -27.20
C VAL A 79 -1.20 -2.88 -27.94
N LYS A 80 -2.29 -2.19 -28.20
CA LYS A 80 -2.25 -0.87 -28.83
C LYS A 80 -1.50 0.12 -27.93
N LYS A 81 -0.53 0.86 -28.51
CA LYS A 81 0.14 1.96 -27.84
C LYS A 81 -0.89 3.06 -27.51
N PRO A 82 -0.98 3.51 -26.26
CA PRO A 82 -1.97 4.50 -25.88
C PRO A 82 -1.62 5.89 -26.43
N VAL A 83 -2.65 6.72 -26.60
CA VAL A 83 -2.53 8.13 -26.97
C VAL A 83 -2.94 8.97 -25.77
N PRO A 84 -2.14 9.97 -25.37
CA PRO A 84 -2.48 10.81 -24.22
C PRO A 84 -3.70 11.69 -24.55
N ASN A 85 -4.60 11.82 -23.58
CA ASN A 85 -5.64 12.84 -23.64
C ASN A 85 -5.05 14.20 -23.22
N ASP A 86 -5.92 15.24 -23.22
CA ASP A 86 -5.51 16.63 -22.99
C ASP A 86 -4.70 16.87 -21.71
N ASP A 87 -4.91 16.09 -20.65
CA ASP A 87 -4.29 16.23 -19.33
C ASP A 87 -3.29 15.12 -18.98
N GLN A 88 -2.87 14.34 -19.98
CA GLN A 88 -1.98 13.21 -19.80
C GLN A 88 -0.62 13.41 -20.48
N VAL A 89 0.34 12.68 -19.97
CA VAL A 89 1.69 12.53 -20.50
C VAL A 89 1.86 11.09 -20.96
N LEU A 90 2.27 10.90 -22.20
CA LEU A 90 2.71 9.59 -22.70
C LEU A 90 4.17 9.40 -22.28
N VAL A 91 4.40 8.43 -21.43
CA VAL A 91 5.73 8.08 -20.92
C VAL A 91 6.21 6.80 -21.58
N LYS A 92 7.38 6.82 -22.19
CA LYS A 92 8.14 5.63 -22.53
C LYS A 92 8.79 5.11 -21.26
N VAL A 93 8.24 4.02 -20.72
CA VAL A 93 8.70 3.45 -19.44
C VAL A 93 10.10 2.86 -19.60
N ARG A 94 10.99 3.18 -18.69
CA ARG A 94 12.34 2.63 -18.59
C ARG A 94 12.45 1.62 -17.45
N ALA A 95 11.78 1.94 -16.34
CA ALA A 95 11.68 1.08 -15.17
C ALA A 95 10.30 1.20 -14.52
N ALA A 96 9.84 0.12 -13.94
CA ALA A 96 8.65 0.06 -13.09
C ALA A 96 8.99 -0.72 -11.82
N SER A 97 8.30 -0.47 -10.70
CA SER A 97 8.56 -1.24 -9.50
C SER A 97 7.36 -2.04 -9.05
N LEU A 98 7.62 -3.24 -8.54
CA LEU A 98 6.60 -4.11 -7.97
C LEU A 98 6.25 -3.66 -6.54
N ASN A 99 4.97 -3.76 -6.23
CA ASN A 99 4.43 -3.47 -4.90
C ASN A 99 3.50 -4.61 -4.43
N PRO A 100 3.31 -4.80 -3.12
CA PRO A 100 2.27 -5.69 -2.61
C PRO A 100 0.87 -5.37 -3.17
N LEU A 101 0.61 -4.10 -3.51
CA LEU A 101 -0.62 -3.67 -4.15
C LEU A 101 -0.84 -4.33 -5.51
N ASP A 102 0.21 -4.51 -6.32
CA ASP A 102 0.11 -5.16 -7.64
C ASP A 102 -0.29 -6.62 -7.50
N TRP A 103 0.31 -7.34 -6.55
CA TRP A 103 -0.10 -8.72 -6.29
C TRP A 103 -1.55 -8.80 -5.77
N HIS A 104 -1.98 -7.89 -4.87
CA HIS A 104 -3.37 -7.84 -4.39
C HIS A 104 -4.36 -7.63 -5.55
N TYR A 105 -4.02 -6.79 -6.52
CA TYR A 105 -4.82 -6.65 -7.75
C TYR A 105 -4.83 -7.93 -8.58
N MET A 106 -3.67 -8.58 -8.74
CA MET A 106 -3.53 -9.81 -9.52
C MET A 106 -4.34 -10.96 -8.90
N GLU A 107 -4.25 -11.17 -7.60
CA GLU A 107 -5.01 -12.20 -6.88
C GLU A 107 -6.47 -11.80 -6.64
N GLY A 108 -6.77 -10.51 -6.64
CA GLY A 108 -8.06 -9.98 -6.24
C GLY A 108 -8.35 -10.21 -4.76
N THR A 109 -7.34 -10.10 -3.91
CA THR A 109 -7.41 -10.28 -2.46
C THR A 109 -6.96 -9.01 -1.72
N PRO A 110 -7.54 -8.69 -0.54
CA PRO A 110 -8.70 -9.32 0.09
C PRO A 110 -9.99 -9.15 -0.75
N TYR A 111 -10.91 -10.08 -0.66
CA TYR A 111 -12.11 -10.11 -1.54
C TYR A 111 -12.96 -8.83 -1.50
N ILE A 112 -12.88 -8.06 -0.44
CA ILE A 112 -13.57 -6.76 -0.36
C ILE A 112 -13.10 -5.80 -1.47
N MET A 113 -11.85 -5.88 -1.94
CA MET A 113 -11.35 -5.05 -3.04
C MET A 113 -12.13 -5.31 -4.34
N ARG A 114 -12.53 -6.57 -4.58
CA ARG A 114 -13.35 -6.92 -5.75
C ARG A 114 -14.69 -6.19 -5.72
N ALA A 115 -15.31 -6.12 -4.55
CA ALA A 115 -16.56 -5.41 -4.33
C ALA A 115 -16.39 -3.88 -4.41
N MET A 116 -15.21 -3.35 -4.06
CA MET A 116 -14.88 -1.91 -4.10
C MET A 116 -14.48 -1.40 -5.49
N GLY A 117 -14.53 -2.24 -6.54
CA GLY A 117 -14.37 -1.77 -7.91
C GLY A 117 -13.24 -2.41 -8.73
N THR A 118 -12.46 -3.36 -8.16
CA THR A 118 -11.46 -4.08 -8.96
C THR A 118 -12.07 -5.15 -9.86
N GLY A 119 -13.35 -5.50 -9.64
CA GLY A 119 -14.10 -6.48 -10.43
C GLY A 119 -14.40 -7.74 -9.62
N LEU A 120 -15.67 -8.18 -9.58
CA LEU A 120 -16.09 -9.28 -8.69
C LEU A 120 -15.59 -10.66 -9.11
N ARG A 121 -15.72 -10.98 -10.38
CA ARG A 121 -15.39 -12.30 -10.93
C ARG A 121 -14.07 -12.29 -11.71
N LYS A 122 -13.83 -11.19 -12.41
CA LYS A 122 -12.63 -10.95 -13.21
C LYS A 122 -12.11 -9.56 -12.91
N PRO A 123 -10.80 -9.31 -13.06
CA PRO A 123 -10.25 -7.97 -12.92
C PRO A 123 -10.92 -7.03 -13.92
N LYS A 124 -11.34 -5.85 -13.46
CA LYS A 124 -11.93 -4.83 -14.34
C LYS A 124 -10.88 -4.30 -15.31
N SER A 125 -9.72 -3.90 -14.80
CA SER A 125 -8.57 -3.55 -15.64
C SER A 125 -7.72 -4.80 -15.89
N PRO A 126 -7.39 -5.12 -17.15
CA PRO A 126 -6.53 -6.23 -17.48
C PRO A 126 -5.03 -5.88 -17.35
N ARG A 127 -4.67 -4.73 -16.82
CA ARG A 127 -3.29 -4.23 -16.71
C ARG A 127 -2.86 -4.09 -15.27
N LEU A 128 -1.54 -4.15 -15.04
CA LEU A 128 -0.88 -4.00 -13.75
C LEU A 128 0.25 -2.95 -13.80
N GLY A 129 0.75 -2.65 -12.60
CA GLY A 129 1.88 -1.77 -12.39
C GLY A 129 1.46 -0.36 -12.00
N VAL A 130 1.87 0.05 -10.80
CA VAL A 130 1.55 1.39 -10.28
C VAL A 130 2.70 2.34 -10.54
N ASP A 131 3.90 1.99 -10.09
CA ASP A 131 5.08 2.84 -10.09
C ASP A 131 5.84 2.78 -11.39
N LEU A 132 6.31 3.92 -11.87
CA LEU A 132 7.13 4.04 -13.07
C LEU A 132 8.19 5.12 -12.98
N ALA A 133 9.22 4.96 -13.80
CA ALA A 133 10.10 6.02 -14.25
C ALA A 133 10.39 5.84 -15.74
N GLY A 134 10.52 6.93 -16.47
CA GLY A 134 10.74 6.88 -17.92
C GLY A 134 10.92 8.24 -18.53
N GLN A 135 10.82 8.28 -19.84
CA GLN A 135 11.00 9.48 -20.64
C GLN A 135 9.69 9.92 -21.29
N VAL A 136 9.39 11.18 -21.22
CA VAL A 136 8.21 11.77 -21.88
C VAL A 136 8.38 11.62 -23.38
N GLU A 137 7.38 11.03 -24.05
CA GLU A 137 7.33 10.90 -25.51
C GLU A 137 6.40 11.93 -26.14
N ALA A 138 5.23 12.14 -25.50
CA ALA A 138 4.25 13.12 -25.94
C ALA A 138 3.46 13.66 -24.75
N VAL A 139 2.89 14.83 -24.90
CA VAL A 139 2.06 15.49 -23.88
C VAL A 139 0.72 15.92 -24.46
N GLY A 140 -0.32 15.91 -23.63
CA GLY A 140 -1.63 16.49 -23.96
C GLY A 140 -1.56 18.03 -23.99
N LYS A 141 -2.56 18.66 -24.62
CA LYS A 141 -2.57 20.12 -24.84
C LYS A 141 -2.59 20.96 -23.55
N ASN A 142 -3.07 20.40 -22.44
CA ASN A 142 -3.16 21.05 -21.15
C ASN A 142 -1.95 20.74 -20.24
N VAL A 143 -0.82 20.30 -20.79
CA VAL A 143 0.36 19.88 -20.03
C VAL A 143 1.58 20.74 -20.39
N PRO A 144 1.66 21.98 -19.88
CA PRO A 144 2.81 22.87 -20.13
C PRO A 144 4.03 22.50 -19.27
N GLU A 145 3.86 21.70 -18.21
CA GLU A 145 4.88 21.38 -17.21
C GLU A 145 5.94 20.39 -17.71
N PHE A 146 5.60 19.62 -18.75
CA PHE A 146 6.45 18.59 -19.32
C PHE A 146 6.58 18.75 -20.83
N LYS A 147 7.70 18.28 -21.38
CA LYS A 147 7.96 18.25 -22.82
C LYS A 147 8.57 16.90 -23.22
N PRO A 148 8.46 16.50 -24.49
CA PRO A 148 9.18 15.33 -25.00
C PRO A 148 10.68 15.37 -24.67
N GLY A 149 11.19 14.23 -24.20
CA GLY A 149 12.57 14.10 -23.76
C GLY A 149 12.79 14.27 -22.25
N ASP A 150 11.86 14.88 -21.51
CA ASP A 150 11.99 15.00 -20.05
C ASP A 150 11.98 13.62 -19.37
N GLU A 151 12.86 13.44 -18.38
CA GLU A 151 12.89 12.26 -17.55
C GLU A 151 11.98 12.45 -16.33
N VAL A 152 11.03 11.53 -16.15
CA VAL A 152 9.99 11.64 -15.14
C VAL A 152 9.85 10.37 -14.32
N PHE A 153 9.27 10.49 -13.11
CA PHE A 153 8.82 9.36 -12.32
C PHE A 153 7.49 9.67 -11.62
N GLY A 154 6.77 8.64 -11.23
CA GLY A 154 5.49 8.75 -10.58
C GLY A 154 4.64 7.51 -10.77
N THR A 155 3.34 7.66 -11.07
CA THR A 155 2.44 6.52 -11.23
C THR A 155 1.70 6.51 -12.57
N GLY A 156 1.62 5.31 -13.16
CA GLY A 156 0.87 5.02 -14.39
C GLY A 156 -0.59 4.60 -14.15
N GLY A 157 -1.11 4.74 -12.91
CA GLY A 157 -2.51 4.44 -12.62
C GLY A 157 -2.92 2.96 -12.79
N GLY A 158 -1.97 2.02 -12.63
CA GLY A 158 -2.22 0.58 -12.74
C GLY A 158 -1.91 -0.02 -14.12
N ALA A 159 -1.09 0.64 -14.94
CA ALA A 159 -0.70 0.16 -16.28
C ALA A 159 0.81 0.30 -16.56
N ALA A 160 1.64 0.46 -15.52
CA ALA A 160 3.06 0.75 -15.67
C ALA A 160 3.92 -0.45 -16.09
N PHE A 161 3.40 -1.69 -16.02
CA PHE A 161 4.13 -2.86 -16.53
C PHE A 161 3.95 -2.99 -18.05
N ALA A 162 4.41 -1.99 -18.77
CA ALA A 162 4.30 -1.84 -20.22
C ALA A 162 5.38 -0.93 -20.76
N GLU A 163 5.68 -1.01 -22.05
CA GLU A 163 6.66 -0.12 -22.71
C GLU A 163 6.23 1.35 -22.71
N TYR A 164 4.92 1.61 -22.74
CA TYR A 164 4.37 2.96 -22.72
C TYR A 164 3.12 3.02 -21.84
N VAL A 165 2.95 4.16 -21.18
CA VAL A 165 1.76 4.43 -20.37
C VAL A 165 1.36 5.90 -20.46
N CYS A 166 0.05 6.17 -20.50
CA CYS A 166 -0.47 7.52 -20.32
C CYS A 166 -0.71 7.78 -18.83
N ALA A 167 0.07 8.68 -18.23
CA ALA A 167 -0.05 9.09 -16.85
C ALA A 167 -0.67 10.49 -16.75
N ARG A 168 -1.45 10.75 -15.70
CA ARG A 168 -1.94 12.12 -15.43
C ARG A 168 -0.78 13.01 -15.04
N LYS A 169 -0.72 14.24 -15.56
CA LYS A 169 0.32 15.22 -15.25
C LYS A 169 0.52 15.44 -13.74
N THR A 170 -0.55 15.42 -12.95
CA THR A 170 -0.52 15.59 -11.49
C THR A 170 0.02 14.39 -10.72
N LYS A 171 0.41 13.32 -11.40
CA LYS A 171 0.95 12.08 -10.84
C LYS A 171 2.39 11.82 -11.24
N LEU A 172 3.02 12.80 -11.87
CA LEU A 172 4.42 12.76 -12.32
C LEU A 172 5.19 13.96 -11.78
N VAL A 173 6.50 13.77 -11.62
CA VAL A 173 7.48 14.83 -11.38
C VAL A 173 8.76 14.54 -12.18
N LEU A 174 9.59 15.56 -12.36
CA LEU A 174 10.90 15.40 -13.00
C LEU A 174 11.80 14.52 -12.15
N LYS A 175 12.51 13.60 -12.81
CA LYS A 175 13.51 12.73 -12.18
C LYS A 175 14.78 13.53 -11.88
N PRO A 176 15.30 13.50 -10.64
CA PRO A 176 16.62 14.08 -10.35
C PRO A 176 17.72 13.45 -11.21
N ALA A 177 18.66 14.27 -11.66
CA ALA A 177 19.74 13.81 -12.53
C ALA A 177 20.72 12.82 -11.85
N ASN A 178 20.81 12.86 -10.52
CA ASN A 178 21.73 12.04 -9.73
C ASN A 178 21.22 10.64 -9.41
N ILE A 179 20.02 10.24 -9.90
CA ILE A 179 19.47 8.90 -9.69
C ILE A 179 19.13 8.22 -11.01
N THR A 180 19.16 6.89 -11.02
CA THR A 180 18.79 6.08 -12.19
C THR A 180 17.27 5.97 -12.36
N PHE A 181 16.80 5.46 -13.50
CA PHE A 181 15.36 5.17 -13.69
C PHE A 181 14.85 4.10 -12.73
N GLU A 182 15.69 3.10 -12.43
CA GLU A 182 15.34 2.03 -11.48
C GLU A 182 15.15 2.60 -10.07
N GLN A 183 16.06 3.48 -9.65
CA GLN A 183 15.95 4.18 -8.37
C GLN A 183 14.72 5.08 -8.33
N ALA A 184 14.44 5.81 -9.40
CA ALA A 184 13.26 6.67 -9.48
C ALA A 184 11.95 5.87 -9.47
N ALA A 185 11.87 4.75 -10.18
CA ALA A 185 10.71 3.86 -10.17
C ALA A 185 10.45 3.22 -8.80
N ALA A 186 11.48 3.06 -7.96
CA ALA A 186 11.36 2.53 -6.61
C ALA A 186 10.56 3.42 -5.64
N VAL A 187 10.39 4.70 -5.97
CA VAL A 187 9.97 5.76 -5.03
C VAL A 187 8.45 5.83 -4.81
N PRO A 188 7.55 5.90 -5.82
CA PRO A 188 6.24 6.49 -5.65
C PRO A 188 5.44 5.88 -4.49
N ILE A 189 5.02 4.62 -4.57
CA ILE A 189 4.21 4.00 -3.51
C ILE A 189 4.99 3.87 -2.21
N ALA A 190 6.20 3.33 -2.25
CA ALA A 190 6.94 2.96 -1.04
C ALA A 190 7.39 4.18 -0.24
N ALA A 191 7.99 5.18 -0.90
CA ALA A 191 8.49 6.36 -0.23
C ALA A 191 7.36 7.30 0.24
N LEU A 192 6.28 7.45 -0.56
CA LEU A 192 5.13 8.25 -0.14
C LEU A 192 4.41 7.61 1.05
N THR A 193 4.34 6.27 1.08
CA THR A 193 3.81 5.54 2.24
C THR A 193 4.64 5.83 3.49
N ALA A 194 5.97 5.76 3.39
CA ALA A 194 6.86 6.09 4.50
C ALA A 194 6.73 7.56 4.92
N LEU A 195 6.76 8.49 3.96
CA LEU A 195 6.68 9.93 4.21
C LEU A 195 5.37 10.30 4.93
N GLN A 196 4.24 9.90 4.36
CA GLN A 196 2.91 10.20 4.92
C GLN A 196 2.68 9.49 6.24
N GLY A 197 3.20 8.26 6.39
CA GLY A 197 3.16 7.52 7.65
C GLY A 197 3.88 8.26 8.78
N LEU A 198 5.06 8.77 8.53
CA LEU A 198 5.87 9.48 9.53
C LEU A 198 5.40 10.92 9.73
N ARG A 199 5.14 11.68 8.65
CA ARG A 199 4.78 13.10 8.70
C ARG A 199 3.32 13.32 9.11
N ASP A 200 2.38 12.70 8.35
CA ASP A 200 0.95 13.04 8.44
C ASP A 200 0.22 12.26 9.52
N LYS A 201 0.65 11.03 9.80
CA LYS A 201 0.02 10.15 10.79
C LYS A 201 0.83 10.03 12.08
N GLY A 202 2.14 9.86 11.95
CA GLY A 202 3.07 9.75 13.08
C GLY A 202 3.39 11.11 13.70
N HIS A 203 3.29 12.20 12.94
CA HIS A 203 3.65 13.56 13.36
C HIS A 203 5.06 13.62 13.98
N VAL A 204 6.00 12.89 13.38
CA VAL A 204 7.37 12.73 13.88
C VAL A 204 8.05 14.09 14.03
N GLN A 205 8.63 14.33 15.21
CA GLN A 205 9.39 15.52 15.55
C GLN A 205 10.86 15.18 15.83
N PRO A 206 11.78 16.14 15.69
CA PRO A 206 13.18 15.93 16.05
C PRO A 206 13.35 15.44 17.50
N GLY A 207 14.27 14.47 17.71
CA GLY A 207 14.56 13.87 18.99
C GLY A 207 13.57 12.82 19.48
N GLN A 208 12.47 12.57 18.77
CA GLN A 208 11.54 11.49 19.10
C GLN A 208 12.11 10.12 18.77
N LYS A 209 11.76 9.11 19.58
CA LYS A 209 12.10 7.71 19.36
C LYS A 209 11.11 7.05 18.41
N VAL A 210 11.58 6.67 17.24
CA VAL A 210 10.78 6.07 16.18
C VAL A 210 11.21 4.63 15.93
N LEU A 211 10.28 3.69 16.03
CA LEU A 211 10.52 2.31 15.66
C LEU A 211 9.93 2.02 14.29
N ILE A 212 10.75 1.46 13.39
CA ILE A 212 10.34 1.02 12.04
C ILE A 212 10.33 -0.51 12.03
N ASN A 213 9.14 -1.12 12.10
CA ASN A 213 9.01 -2.57 11.97
C ASN A 213 9.02 -2.97 10.49
N GLY A 214 9.88 -3.91 10.10
CA GLY A 214 10.15 -4.26 8.71
C GLY A 214 11.07 -3.25 8.01
N ALA A 215 12.10 -2.75 8.73
CA ALA A 215 13.01 -1.70 8.29
C ALA A 215 13.80 -2.02 7.01
N SER A 216 13.99 -3.30 6.66
CA SER A 216 14.71 -3.74 5.47
C SER A 216 13.84 -3.93 4.22
N GLY A 217 12.52 -3.78 4.33
CA GLY A 217 11.59 -3.92 3.22
C GLY A 217 11.43 -2.65 2.38
N GLY A 218 10.60 -2.71 1.33
CA GLY A 218 10.43 -1.60 0.39
C GLY A 218 10.07 -0.27 1.03
N VAL A 219 9.05 -0.24 1.91
CA VAL A 219 8.66 0.97 2.67
C VAL A 219 9.67 1.26 3.77
N GLY A 220 10.15 0.21 4.47
CA GLY A 220 11.02 0.35 5.64
C GLY A 220 12.35 1.04 5.33
N THR A 221 12.97 0.73 4.19
CA THR A 221 14.25 1.36 3.78
C THR A 221 14.11 2.87 3.55
N PHE A 222 12.97 3.32 3.02
CA PHE A 222 12.65 4.75 2.94
C PHE A 222 12.33 5.33 4.32
N ALA A 223 11.56 4.60 5.14
CA ALA A 223 11.10 5.10 6.43
C ALA A 223 12.27 5.40 7.38
N VAL A 224 13.30 4.55 7.41
CA VAL A 224 14.52 4.79 8.20
C VAL A 224 15.16 6.11 7.79
N GLN A 225 15.42 6.31 6.51
CA GLN A 225 16.10 7.49 5.99
C GLN A 225 15.26 8.77 6.17
N ILE A 226 13.94 8.69 5.93
CA ILE A 226 13.02 9.82 6.10
C ILE A 226 12.92 10.20 7.59
N ALA A 227 12.77 9.23 8.51
CA ALA A 227 12.75 9.52 9.94
C ALA A 227 14.06 10.17 10.42
N LYS A 228 15.21 9.71 9.93
CA LYS A 228 16.51 10.36 10.17
C LYS A 228 16.55 11.78 9.62
N SER A 229 15.99 12.02 8.43
CA SER A 229 15.93 13.37 7.86
C SER A 229 15.05 14.34 8.67
N PHE A 230 14.12 13.81 9.49
CA PHE A 230 13.32 14.56 10.45
C PHE A 230 14.01 14.76 11.81
N GLY A 231 15.22 14.21 11.99
CA GLY A 231 15.98 14.32 13.25
C GLY A 231 15.54 13.36 14.33
N ALA A 232 14.87 12.26 13.97
CA ALA A 232 14.44 11.25 14.94
C ALA A 232 15.58 10.34 15.38
N ASP A 233 15.43 9.71 16.57
CA ASP A 233 16.19 8.55 17.06
C ASP A 233 15.51 7.29 16.53
N VAL A 234 16.13 6.61 15.58
CA VAL A 234 15.50 5.55 14.78
C VAL A 234 15.96 4.17 15.20
N THR A 235 15.01 3.34 15.61
CA THR A 235 15.21 1.90 15.82
C THR A 235 14.59 1.12 14.66
N GLY A 236 15.41 0.37 13.91
CA GLY A 236 14.95 -0.51 12.83
C GLY A 236 14.80 -1.96 13.29
N VAL A 237 13.68 -2.61 12.94
CA VAL A 237 13.46 -4.04 13.21
C VAL A 237 13.57 -4.81 11.91
N CYS A 238 14.47 -5.79 11.86
CA CYS A 238 14.69 -6.64 10.66
C CYS A 238 15.25 -8.02 11.08
N SER A 239 15.49 -8.92 10.10
CA SER A 239 16.16 -10.21 10.37
C SER A 239 17.67 -10.06 10.42
N THR A 240 18.37 -11.05 10.99
CA THR A 240 19.84 -11.09 11.14
C THR A 240 20.58 -10.68 9.87
N LYS A 241 20.18 -11.19 8.71
CA LYS A 241 20.82 -10.94 7.41
C LYS A 241 20.73 -9.49 6.91
N ASN A 242 19.89 -8.68 7.55
CA ASN A 242 19.59 -7.30 7.10
C ASN A 242 20.08 -6.22 8.09
N LEU A 243 20.76 -6.61 9.19
CA LEU A 243 21.20 -5.67 10.24
C LEU A 243 22.12 -4.59 9.67
N ASP A 244 23.09 -4.97 8.86
CA ASP A 244 24.06 -4.02 8.28
C ASP A 244 23.41 -3.07 7.27
N LEU A 245 22.48 -3.57 6.47
CA LEU A 245 21.70 -2.71 5.58
C LEU A 245 20.95 -1.64 6.40
N VAL A 246 20.22 -2.04 7.44
CA VAL A 246 19.41 -1.09 8.21
C VAL A 246 20.28 -0.07 8.96
N ARG A 247 21.46 -0.47 9.45
CA ARG A 247 22.46 0.45 10.04
C ARG A 247 23.00 1.43 8.99
N SER A 248 23.31 0.95 7.78
CA SER A 248 23.85 1.81 6.71
C SER A 248 22.83 2.85 6.21
N LEU A 249 21.52 2.61 6.43
CA LEU A 249 20.45 3.57 6.13
C LEU A 249 20.31 4.65 7.22
N GLY A 250 21.09 4.58 8.31
CA GLY A 250 21.15 5.57 9.37
C GLY A 250 20.32 5.22 10.60
N ALA A 251 19.86 3.97 10.80
CA ALA A 251 19.22 3.57 12.04
C ALA A 251 20.22 3.63 13.20
N ASP A 252 19.84 4.31 14.30
CA ASP A 252 20.66 4.44 15.50
C ASP A 252 20.75 3.12 16.26
N GLN A 253 19.67 2.33 16.25
CA GLN A 253 19.58 0.99 16.81
C GLN A 253 18.92 0.02 15.84
N VAL A 254 19.31 -1.24 15.89
CA VAL A 254 18.72 -2.30 15.07
C VAL A 254 18.42 -3.51 15.92
N ILE A 255 17.16 -3.94 15.88
CA ILE A 255 16.64 -5.12 16.59
C ILE A 255 16.49 -6.27 15.60
N ASP A 256 17.10 -7.41 15.95
CA ASP A 256 16.95 -8.67 15.24
C ASP A 256 15.72 -9.43 15.74
N TYR A 257 14.61 -9.38 15.00
CA TYR A 257 13.37 -10.04 15.41
C TYR A 257 13.47 -11.57 15.52
N THR A 258 14.53 -12.18 14.97
CA THR A 258 14.77 -13.63 15.09
C THR A 258 15.36 -14.02 16.43
N LYS A 259 15.86 -13.03 17.20
CA LYS A 259 16.51 -13.22 18.50
C LYS A 259 15.76 -12.57 19.64
N GLU A 260 15.11 -11.44 19.39
CA GLU A 260 14.41 -10.68 20.42
C GLU A 260 13.09 -10.08 19.92
N ASP A 261 12.15 -9.95 20.82
CA ASP A 261 10.83 -9.38 20.58
C ASP A 261 10.79 -7.95 21.14
N PHE A 262 10.81 -6.95 20.24
CA PHE A 262 10.79 -5.54 20.63
C PHE A 262 9.55 -5.16 21.47
N THR A 263 8.48 -5.94 21.40
CA THR A 263 7.26 -5.68 22.18
C THR A 263 7.40 -6.07 23.65
N LYS A 264 8.44 -6.83 24.01
CA LYS A 264 8.74 -7.28 25.39
C LYS A 264 9.87 -6.49 26.06
N GLY A 265 10.60 -5.68 25.29
CA GLY A 265 11.69 -4.86 25.79
C GLY A 265 11.24 -3.74 26.73
N ALA A 266 12.20 -3.12 27.43
CA ALA A 266 11.94 -1.95 28.29
C ALA A 266 11.82 -0.64 27.51
N GLN A 267 12.35 -0.58 26.29
CA GLN A 267 12.32 0.60 25.42
C GLN A 267 10.88 0.98 25.09
N ARG A 268 10.60 2.28 25.08
CA ARG A 268 9.31 2.84 24.65
C ARG A 268 9.53 3.84 23.52
N TYR A 269 8.61 3.86 22.56
CA TYR A 269 8.68 4.65 21.35
C TYR A 269 7.57 5.68 21.29
N ASP A 270 7.87 6.87 20.77
CA ASP A 270 6.89 7.90 20.50
C ASP A 270 6.04 7.54 19.29
N VAL A 271 6.70 6.98 18.26
CA VAL A 271 6.04 6.54 17.01
C VAL A 271 6.52 5.15 16.63
N ILE A 272 5.59 4.29 16.26
CA ILE A 272 5.86 2.99 15.63
C ILE A 272 5.25 3.00 14.24
N LEU A 273 6.08 2.75 13.22
CA LEU A 273 5.64 2.49 11.85
C LEU A 273 5.68 0.98 11.61
N ASP A 274 4.50 0.37 11.47
CA ASP A 274 4.38 -1.09 11.31
C ASP A 274 4.11 -1.46 9.84
N ASN A 275 5.12 -1.98 9.17
CA ASN A 275 5.03 -2.44 7.77
C ASN A 275 4.77 -3.96 7.66
N VAL A 276 4.70 -4.68 8.78
CA VAL A 276 4.68 -6.16 8.79
C VAL A 276 3.33 -6.72 9.21
N GLY A 277 2.75 -6.18 10.27
CA GLY A 277 1.42 -6.58 10.71
C GLY A 277 1.34 -7.88 11.52
N THR A 278 2.43 -8.46 11.99
CA THR A 278 2.41 -9.76 12.70
C THR A 278 2.26 -9.64 14.22
N GLN A 279 2.66 -8.53 14.82
CA GLN A 279 2.61 -8.35 16.25
C GLN A 279 1.18 -8.07 16.78
N PRO A 280 0.80 -8.56 17.96
CA PRO A 280 -0.50 -8.27 18.57
C PRO A 280 -0.59 -6.80 18.98
N LEU A 281 -1.81 -6.24 18.95
CA LEU A 281 -2.05 -4.83 19.37
C LEU A 281 -1.60 -4.54 20.81
N SER A 282 -1.70 -5.53 21.71
CA SER A 282 -1.19 -5.42 23.09
C SER A 282 0.33 -5.23 23.14
N GLY A 283 1.08 -5.88 22.25
CA GLY A 283 2.51 -5.72 22.12
C GLY A 283 2.89 -4.30 21.68
N PHE A 284 2.21 -3.75 20.67
CA PHE A 284 2.42 -2.34 20.29
C PHE A 284 2.11 -1.36 21.44
N ARG A 285 1.01 -1.60 22.17
CA ARG A 285 0.68 -0.78 23.35
C ARG A 285 1.77 -0.80 24.39
N HIS A 286 2.37 -1.97 24.63
CA HIS A 286 3.48 -2.09 25.58
C HIS A 286 4.72 -1.35 25.09
N ALA A 287 5.04 -1.40 23.79
CA ALA A 287 6.21 -0.75 23.22
C ALA A 287 6.04 0.78 23.01
N LEU A 288 4.82 1.30 23.08
CA LEU A 288 4.53 2.74 22.90
C LEU A 288 4.65 3.51 24.23
N GLN A 289 5.05 4.78 24.12
CA GLN A 289 4.85 5.78 25.16
C GLN A 289 3.35 5.95 25.48
N PRO A 290 2.96 6.50 26.65
CA PRO A 290 1.54 6.68 27.02
C PRO A 290 0.69 7.47 26.00
N LYS A 291 1.30 8.38 25.25
CA LYS A 291 0.67 9.17 24.17
C LYS A 291 1.22 8.83 22.79
N GLY A 292 1.93 7.71 22.67
CA GLY A 292 2.58 7.29 21.43
C GLY A 292 1.60 6.91 20.32
N ILE A 293 2.10 6.90 19.10
CA ILE A 293 1.32 6.67 17.88
C ILE A 293 1.85 5.40 17.19
N CYS A 294 0.96 4.47 16.86
CA CYS A 294 1.26 3.35 15.96
C CYS A 294 0.55 3.55 14.62
N VAL A 295 1.33 3.68 13.57
CA VAL A 295 0.85 3.77 12.19
C VAL A 295 1.05 2.41 11.52
N MET A 296 -0.05 1.73 11.21
CA MET A 296 -0.06 0.45 10.52
C MET A 296 -0.20 0.66 9.02
N ILE A 297 0.78 0.20 8.25
CA ILE A 297 0.82 0.36 6.79
C ILE A 297 0.53 -0.96 6.10
N GLY A 298 1.20 -2.01 6.54
CA GLY A 298 1.03 -3.36 6.06
C GLY A 298 0.27 -4.21 7.06
N GLY A 299 -0.14 -5.35 6.63
CA GLY A 299 -0.79 -6.34 7.48
C GLY A 299 -1.31 -7.47 6.63
N GLY A 300 -0.72 -8.63 6.82
CA GLY A 300 -1.07 -9.82 6.08
C GLY A 300 -0.08 -10.14 4.96
N GLY A 301 0.40 -11.38 4.97
CA GLY A 301 1.10 -11.96 3.86
C GLY A 301 0.12 -12.41 2.76
N PRO A 302 0.63 -13.04 1.69
CA PRO A 302 -0.20 -13.57 0.59
C PRO A 302 -1.30 -14.54 1.08
N ASN A 303 -1.10 -15.17 2.24
CA ASN A 303 -2.05 -16.14 2.82
C ASN A 303 -3.16 -15.52 3.68
N ASP A 304 -3.14 -14.21 3.93
CA ASP A 304 -4.16 -13.52 4.73
C ASP A 304 -5.39 -13.07 3.89
N GLY A 305 -5.63 -13.73 2.78
CA GLY A 305 -6.66 -13.41 1.78
C GLY A 305 -8.11 -13.64 2.19
N GLY A 306 -8.45 -13.70 3.48
CA GLY A 306 -9.84 -13.82 3.95
C GLY A 306 -10.73 -12.68 3.46
N LEU A 307 -12.03 -12.73 3.77
CA LEU A 307 -13.05 -11.75 3.32
C LEU A 307 -12.61 -10.30 3.56
N ILE A 308 -12.04 -10.04 4.72
CA ILE A 308 -11.56 -8.72 5.14
C ILE A 308 -10.02 -8.65 5.29
N GLY A 309 -9.33 -9.80 5.27
CA GLY A 309 -7.86 -9.89 5.29
C GLY A 309 -7.20 -8.86 6.22
N PRO A 310 -6.27 -8.04 5.69
CA PRO A 310 -5.56 -7.02 6.45
C PRO A 310 -6.45 -5.98 7.15
N MET A 311 -7.72 -5.84 6.75
CA MET A 311 -8.66 -4.88 7.35
C MET A 311 -9.16 -5.30 8.75
N ALA A 312 -9.01 -6.56 9.15
CA ALA A 312 -9.46 -7.04 10.46
C ALA A 312 -8.77 -6.32 11.63
N ARG A 313 -7.47 -6.03 11.49
CA ARG A 313 -6.69 -5.31 12.53
C ARG A 313 -7.12 -3.85 12.68
N PRO A 314 -7.24 -3.05 11.61
CA PRO A 314 -7.78 -1.69 11.68
C PRO A 314 -9.15 -1.62 12.35
N ILE A 315 -10.05 -2.54 12.02
CA ILE A 315 -11.39 -2.60 12.63
C ILE A 315 -11.26 -2.83 14.14
N LYS A 316 -10.47 -3.82 14.57
CA LYS A 316 -10.22 -4.09 15.99
C LYS A 316 -9.60 -2.87 16.70
N THR A 317 -8.67 -2.19 16.06
CA THR A 317 -8.02 -0.99 16.59
C THR A 317 -9.02 0.16 16.77
N MET A 318 -9.90 0.37 15.80
CA MET A 318 -10.96 1.39 15.88
C MET A 318 -11.92 1.13 17.07
N LEU A 319 -12.27 -0.14 17.31
CA LEU A 319 -13.10 -0.52 18.45
C LEU A 319 -12.40 -0.33 19.81
N MET A 320 -11.08 -0.45 19.85
CA MET A 320 -10.29 -0.27 21.08
C MET A 320 -9.92 1.19 21.35
N SER A 321 -9.87 2.03 20.33
CA SER A 321 -9.40 3.42 20.39
C SER A 321 -10.01 4.27 21.52
N PRO A 322 -11.32 4.18 21.85
CA PRO A 322 -11.93 4.96 22.94
C PRO A 322 -11.39 4.61 24.34
N PHE A 323 -10.77 3.43 24.51
CA PHE A 323 -10.35 2.88 25.80
C PHE A 323 -8.84 2.96 26.06
N ILE A 324 -8.07 3.54 25.14
CA ILE A 324 -6.60 3.60 25.23
C ILE A 324 -6.11 5.03 24.98
N SER A 325 -5.02 5.41 25.66
CA SER A 325 -4.40 6.72 25.49
C SER A 325 -3.52 6.82 24.23
N GLN A 326 -2.98 5.69 23.76
CA GLN A 326 -2.19 5.61 22.53
C GLN A 326 -3.08 5.69 21.30
N LYS A 327 -2.57 6.32 20.24
CA LYS A 327 -3.24 6.38 18.95
C LYS A 327 -2.75 5.24 18.07
N MET A 328 -3.67 4.45 17.56
CA MET A 328 -3.35 3.37 16.60
C MET A 328 -4.26 3.49 15.40
N GLY A 329 -3.72 3.39 14.20
CA GLY A 329 -4.53 3.48 12.99
C GLY A 329 -3.83 2.94 11.76
N MET A 330 -4.64 2.51 10.79
CA MET A 330 -4.14 2.14 9.46
C MET A 330 -4.03 3.37 8.58
N MET A 331 -3.06 3.35 7.68
CA MET A 331 -2.89 4.34 6.64
C MET A 331 -2.88 3.68 5.26
N LEU A 332 -3.52 4.32 4.31
CA LEU A 332 -3.35 4.08 2.89
C LEU A 332 -2.70 5.33 2.29
N ALA A 333 -1.63 5.14 1.54
CA ALA A 333 -0.92 6.24 0.92
C ALA A 333 -1.70 6.82 -0.26
N GLU A 334 -1.60 8.12 -0.44
CA GLU A 334 -2.11 8.83 -1.59
C GLU A 334 -0.95 9.31 -2.46
N ILE A 335 -1.06 9.14 -3.76
CA ILE A 335 -0.08 9.72 -4.68
C ILE A 335 -0.40 11.20 -4.84
N ARG A 336 0.39 12.05 -4.19
CA ARG A 336 0.33 13.51 -4.28
C ARG A 336 1.58 14.02 -4.98
N GLN A 337 1.41 14.97 -5.89
CA GLN A 337 2.53 15.55 -6.64
C GLN A 337 3.53 16.27 -5.71
N ASP A 338 3.02 17.00 -4.71
CA ASP A 338 3.86 17.69 -3.72
C ASP A 338 4.75 16.71 -2.93
N ASP A 339 4.21 15.54 -2.59
CA ASP A 339 4.96 14.50 -1.88
C ASP A 339 6.02 13.85 -2.79
N LEU A 340 5.71 13.64 -4.08
CA LEU A 340 6.70 13.20 -5.07
C LEU A 340 7.81 14.25 -5.24
N THR A 341 7.45 15.53 -5.31
CA THR A 341 8.41 16.64 -5.38
C THR A 341 9.29 16.65 -4.13
N LYS A 342 8.69 16.49 -2.94
CA LYS A 342 9.46 16.39 -1.69
C LYS A 342 10.44 15.23 -1.69
N MET A 343 10.04 14.08 -2.21
CA MET A 343 10.95 12.93 -2.36
C MET A 343 12.05 13.21 -3.37
N SER A 344 11.74 13.88 -4.49
CA SER A 344 12.74 14.33 -5.48
C SER A 344 13.81 15.21 -4.82
N GLU A 345 13.40 16.20 -4.00
CA GLU A 345 14.30 17.08 -3.25
C GLU A 345 15.21 16.31 -2.28
N LEU A 346 14.64 15.36 -1.51
CA LEU A 346 15.39 14.56 -0.55
C LEU A 346 16.43 13.67 -1.25
N MET A 347 16.09 13.12 -2.41
CA MET A 347 17.02 12.32 -3.22
C MET A 347 18.11 13.20 -3.85
N GLN A 348 17.74 14.34 -4.39
CA GLN A 348 18.70 15.30 -4.95
C GLN A 348 19.71 15.77 -3.90
N ALA A 349 19.26 15.97 -2.65
CA ALA A 349 20.10 16.33 -1.52
C ALA A 349 20.90 15.16 -0.92
N GLY A 350 20.77 13.94 -1.45
CA GLY A 350 21.43 12.74 -0.95
C GLY A 350 20.94 12.27 0.42
N LYS A 351 19.81 12.81 0.92
CA LYS A 351 19.24 12.43 2.22
C LYS A 351 18.46 11.12 2.16
N VAL A 352 17.99 10.74 0.98
CA VAL A 352 17.28 9.48 0.74
C VAL A 352 17.84 8.85 -0.54
N THR A 353 18.25 7.60 -0.43
CA THR A 353 18.71 6.78 -1.56
C THR A 353 17.82 5.54 -1.65
N PRO A 354 17.12 5.32 -2.78
CA PRO A 354 16.31 4.12 -2.97
C PRO A 354 17.17 2.85 -2.95
N VAL A 355 16.74 1.84 -2.18
CA VAL A 355 17.39 0.54 -2.11
C VAL A 355 16.71 -0.42 -3.07
N ILE A 356 17.47 -0.92 -4.05
CA ILE A 356 17.00 -1.92 -5.00
C ILE A 356 17.57 -3.27 -4.58
N ASP A 357 16.71 -4.26 -4.43
CA ASP A 357 17.09 -5.63 -4.12
C ASP A 357 17.42 -6.41 -5.39
N ARG A 358 16.49 -6.40 -6.35
CA ARG A 358 16.63 -7.12 -7.62
C ARG A 358 16.00 -6.36 -8.77
N THR A 359 16.56 -6.59 -9.95
CA THR A 359 16.02 -6.11 -11.21
C THR A 359 15.74 -7.28 -12.12
N TYR A 360 14.59 -7.26 -12.80
CA TYR A 360 14.15 -8.26 -13.76
C TYR A 360 13.76 -7.57 -15.07
N PRO A 361 14.02 -8.16 -16.24
CA PRO A 361 13.41 -7.70 -17.47
C PRO A 361 11.89 -7.93 -17.43
N LEU A 362 11.11 -7.17 -18.22
CA LEU A 362 9.65 -7.33 -18.29
C LEU A 362 9.24 -8.78 -18.60
N SER A 363 10.02 -9.48 -19.43
CA SER A 363 9.81 -10.90 -19.79
C SER A 363 9.78 -11.84 -18.58
N GLN A 364 10.41 -11.47 -17.47
CA GLN A 364 10.45 -12.24 -16.23
C GLN A 364 9.46 -11.75 -15.16
N ILE A 365 8.36 -11.13 -15.55
CA ILE A 365 7.35 -10.59 -14.61
C ILE A 365 6.81 -11.65 -13.63
N ARG A 366 6.62 -12.90 -14.09
CA ARG A 366 6.12 -13.98 -13.23
C ARG A 366 7.11 -14.33 -12.11
N GLU A 367 8.39 -14.42 -12.44
CA GLU A 367 9.49 -14.69 -11.50
C GLU A 367 9.64 -13.53 -10.52
N ALA A 368 9.60 -12.31 -11.01
CA ALA A 368 9.66 -11.10 -10.18
C ALA A 368 8.49 -11.03 -9.18
N MET A 369 7.28 -11.38 -9.61
CA MET A 369 6.11 -11.40 -8.75
C MET A 369 6.19 -12.52 -7.71
N LYS A 370 6.58 -13.75 -8.11
CA LYS A 370 6.83 -14.87 -7.18
C LYS A 370 7.89 -14.52 -6.14
N TYR A 371 8.94 -13.80 -6.54
CA TYR A 371 9.97 -13.33 -5.62
C TYR A 371 9.43 -12.32 -4.61
N LEU A 372 8.59 -11.37 -5.05
CA LEU A 372 7.95 -10.40 -4.16
C LEU A 372 7.01 -11.08 -3.16
N GLU A 373 6.18 -12.04 -3.62
CA GLU A 373 5.24 -12.81 -2.80
C GLU A 373 5.94 -13.63 -1.70
N ALA A 374 7.16 -14.08 -1.93
CA ALA A 374 7.96 -14.77 -0.92
C ALA A 374 8.27 -13.88 0.32
N GLY A 375 8.06 -12.56 0.24
CA GLY A 375 8.10 -11.62 1.39
C GLY A 375 9.50 -11.35 1.93
N HIS A 376 10.56 -11.65 1.17
CA HIS A 376 11.95 -11.54 1.62
C HIS A 376 12.77 -10.46 0.90
N ALA A 377 12.13 -9.61 0.13
CA ALA A 377 12.78 -8.53 -0.60
C ALA A 377 13.47 -7.52 0.35
N ARG A 378 14.69 -7.14 0.00
CA ARG A 378 15.55 -6.20 0.75
C ARG A 378 15.52 -4.83 0.07
N GLY A 379 14.44 -4.09 0.20
CA GLY A 379 14.15 -2.90 -0.58
C GLY A 379 13.15 -3.18 -1.69
N LYS A 380 13.37 -2.62 -2.89
CA LYS A 380 12.43 -2.67 -4.01
C LYS A 380 12.85 -3.67 -5.08
N VAL A 381 11.85 -4.29 -5.70
CA VAL A 381 11.98 -5.16 -6.88
C VAL A 381 11.58 -4.37 -8.11
N ILE A 382 12.43 -4.33 -9.13
CA ILE A 382 12.29 -3.47 -10.30
C ILE A 382 12.12 -4.30 -11.56
N LEU A 383 11.26 -3.84 -12.46
CA LEU A 383 11.18 -4.30 -13.85
C LEU A 383 11.84 -3.28 -14.77
N THR A 384 12.68 -3.74 -15.70
CA THR A 384 13.24 -2.91 -16.76
C THR A 384 12.55 -3.18 -18.09
N MET A 385 12.33 -2.11 -18.86
CA MET A 385 11.72 -2.16 -20.18
C MET A 385 12.79 -2.05 -21.27
N GLY A 386 12.70 -2.88 -22.33
CA GLY A 386 13.57 -2.76 -23.50
C GLY A 386 15.02 -3.27 -23.31
N GLN A 387 15.26 -4.14 -22.33
CA GLN A 387 16.52 -4.89 -22.18
C GLN A 387 16.39 -6.36 -22.64
N ASP A 388 15.32 -6.71 -23.31
CA ASP A 388 15.19 -8.01 -23.92
C ASP A 388 16.12 -8.07 -25.15
N ASP A 389 17.03 -9.06 -25.16
CA ASP A 389 17.90 -9.47 -26.25
C ASP A 389 19.21 -8.66 -26.49
N LYS A 390 20.08 -8.69 -25.49
CA LYS A 390 21.54 -8.74 -25.74
C LYS A 390 22.11 -9.89 -24.93
N THR A 391 21.84 -11.10 -25.37
CA THR A 391 22.64 -12.29 -25.08
C THR A 391 22.99 -12.97 -26.39
#